data_4edbe1bf6f3520a2fa672f8cee4e3f57
#
_entry.id   4edbe1bf6f3520a2fa672f8cee4e3f57
#
_cell.length_a   1.000
_cell.length_b   1.000
_cell.length_c   1.000
_cell.angle_alpha   90.00
_cell.angle_beta   90.00
_cell.angle_gamma   90.00
#
_symmetry.space_group_name_H-M   'P 1'
#
loop_
_entity.id
_entity.type
_entity.pdbx_description
1 polymer ?
#
loop_
_entity_poly.entity_id
_entity_poly.type
_entity_poly.pdbx_seq_one_letter_code
_entity_poly.pdbx_strand_id
1 'polypeptide(L)'
;MKFFHLSDLHIGLKLMNRDLREDQEYILDEITELARRERPDAVVIAGDIYDKAVPSAEAVEVFDRFLVGLTEAVPDAVIMMISGNHDSAPRVNCFRKVLSGQNIYMVGQPPRTESEYIEKVTLNDAYGEVNFYLLPFVKPSMVKQITGTDKNGNNLSYNETLHRLIDRETINQNKRNVLVSHQFY
;
A
#
# COMPACT_ATOMS: atom_id res chain seq x y z
N MET A 1 -9.30 14.30 10.53
CA MET A 1 -8.23 13.75 9.67
C MET A 1 -8.67 13.79 8.22
N LYS A 2 -7.83 14.28 7.34
CA LYS A 2 -7.98 14.25 5.89
C LYS A 2 -6.83 13.40 5.31
N PHE A 3 -7.12 12.45 4.43
CA PHE A 3 -6.06 11.73 3.75
C PHE A 3 -6.36 11.60 2.25
N PHE A 4 -5.30 11.54 1.45
CA PHE A 4 -5.38 11.20 0.04
C PHE A 4 -5.33 9.70 -0.11
N HIS A 5 -6.17 9.17 -1.01
CA HIS A 5 -6.16 7.78 -1.40
C HIS A 5 -5.85 7.67 -2.89
N LEU A 6 -4.73 7.06 -3.20
CA LEU A 6 -4.24 6.77 -4.54
C LEU A 6 -4.14 5.26 -4.71
N SER A 7 -4.32 4.77 -5.92
CA SER A 7 -4.16 3.37 -6.29
C SER A 7 -3.86 3.26 -7.77
N ASP A 8 -3.32 2.13 -8.21
CA ASP A 8 -3.19 1.78 -9.62
C ASP A 8 -2.40 2.84 -10.43
N LEU A 9 -1.27 3.27 -9.89
CA LEU A 9 -0.40 4.25 -10.55
C LEU A 9 0.24 3.67 -11.81
N HIS A 10 0.51 2.36 -11.82
CA HIS A 10 1.10 1.63 -12.95
C HIS A 10 2.27 2.36 -13.61
N ILE A 11 3.18 2.90 -12.80
CA ILE A 11 4.33 3.68 -13.30
C ILE A 11 5.16 2.81 -14.24
N GLY A 12 5.46 3.36 -15.44
CA GLY A 12 6.14 2.64 -16.51
C GLY A 12 5.19 1.90 -17.46
N LEU A 13 3.88 2.19 -17.41
CA LEU A 13 2.88 1.68 -18.33
C LEU A 13 3.16 2.12 -19.76
N LYS A 14 3.02 1.18 -20.70
CA LYS A 14 3.05 1.43 -22.15
C LYS A 14 1.73 1.02 -22.78
N LEU A 15 1.09 1.94 -23.46
CA LEU A 15 -0.15 1.70 -24.19
C LEU A 15 0.14 1.61 -25.69
N MET A 16 -0.15 0.47 -26.33
CA MET A 16 0.11 0.23 -27.76
C MET A 16 1.56 0.60 -28.17
N ASN A 17 2.54 0.18 -27.37
CA ASN A 17 3.97 0.53 -27.50
C ASN A 17 4.33 2.03 -27.31
N ARG A 18 3.37 2.86 -26.95
CA ARG A 18 3.62 4.26 -26.58
C ARG A 18 3.94 4.33 -25.10
N ASP A 19 5.05 4.95 -24.78
CA ASP A 19 5.44 5.24 -23.39
C ASP A 19 4.55 6.36 -22.85
N LEU A 20 3.96 6.16 -21.67
CA LEU A 20 3.11 7.16 -21.01
C LEU A 20 3.86 7.91 -19.91
N ARG A 21 5.18 7.84 -19.87
CA ARG A 21 5.99 8.43 -18.80
C ARG A 21 5.72 9.92 -18.62
N GLU A 22 5.70 10.70 -19.69
CA GLU A 22 5.45 12.14 -19.61
C GLU A 22 4.07 12.46 -19.04
N ASP A 23 3.04 11.70 -19.44
CA ASP A 23 1.69 11.84 -18.89
C ASP A 23 1.63 11.45 -17.42
N GLN A 24 2.37 10.40 -17.02
CA GLN A 24 2.47 9.95 -15.64
C GLN A 24 3.23 10.95 -14.76
N GLU A 25 4.36 11.49 -15.23
CA GLU A 25 5.09 12.55 -14.55
C GLU A 25 4.19 13.76 -14.32
N TYR A 26 3.48 14.22 -15.36
CA TYR A 26 2.58 15.34 -15.26
C TYR A 26 1.50 15.15 -14.18
N ILE A 27 0.79 14.01 -14.17
CA ILE A 27 -0.28 13.79 -13.19
C ILE A 27 0.27 13.61 -11.77
N LEU A 28 1.46 13.03 -11.58
CA LEU A 28 2.09 12.89 -10.28
C LEU A 28 2.54 14.26 -9.72
N ASP A 29 2.99 15.17 -10.58
CA ASP A 29 3.29 16.56 -10.21
C ASP A 29 2.00 17.30 -9.80
N GLU A 30 0.89 17.16 -10.53
CA GLU A 30 -0.41 17.73 -10.18
C GLU A 30 -0.91 17.21 -8.83
N ILE A 31 -0.74 15.89 -8.54
CA ILE A 31 -1.08 15.30 -7.25
C ILE A 31 -0.23 15.91 -6.13
N THR A 32 1.06 16.13 -6.38
CA THR A 32 1.99 16.74 -5.41
C THR A 32 1.57 18.18 -5.10
N GLU A 33 1.24 18.98 -6.13
CA GLU A 33 0.73 20.35 -5.94
C GLU A 33 -0.62 20.36 -5.22
N LEU A 34 -1.50 19.40 -5.53
CA LEU A 34 -2.76 19.24 -4.81
C LEU A 34 -2.50 18.92 -3.33
N ALA A 35 -1.55 18.04 -3.02
CA ALA A 35 -1.17 17.71 -1.65
C ALA A 35 -0.64 18.95 -0.90
N ARG A 36 0.20 19.76 -1.56
CA ARG A 36 0.73 21.01 -0.97
C ARG A 36 -0.37 21.99 -0.61
N ARG A 37 -1.40 22.12 -1.45
CA ARG A 37 -2.55 23.00 -1.24
C ARG A 37 -3.49 22.47 -0.17
N GLU A 38 -3.82 21.18 -0.24
CA GLU A 38 -4.84 20.56 0.59
C GLU A 38 -4.33 20.12 1.97
N ARG A 39 -3.03 19.95 2.12
CA ARG A 39 -2.34 19.52 3.35
C ARG A 39 -3.03 18.33 4.04
N PRO A 40 -3.05 17.16 3.40
CA PRO A 40 -3.59 15.95 4.04
C PRO A 40 -2.73 15.55 5.23
N ASP A 41 -3.34 14.94 6.23
CA ASP A 41 -2.66 14.32 7.39
C ASP A 41 -1.94 13.01 6.98
N ALA A 42 -2.41 12.38 5.90
CA ALA A 42 -1.79 11.17 5.36
C ALA A 42 -2.00 11.05 3.84
N VAL A 43 -1.10 10.30 3.19
CA VAL A 43 -1.24 9.84 1.81
C VAL A 43 -1.18 8.32 1.79
N VAL A 44 -2.18 7.68 1.21
CA VAL A 44 -2.28 6.23 1.07
C VAL A 44 -2.14 5.86 -0.40
N ILE A 45 -1.19 4.97 -0.73
CA ILE A 45 -1.02 4.38 -2.06
C ILE A 45 -1.37 2.90 -1.96
N ALA A 46 -2.58 2.57 -2.42
CA ALA A 46 -3.20 1.26 -2.18
C ALA A 46 -2.90 0.25 -3.30
N GLY A 47 -1.62 0.05 -3.61
CA GLY A 47 -1.15 -0.99 -4.52
C GLY A 47 -1.01 -0.58 -5.98
N ASP A 48 -0.39 -1.47 -6.76
CA ASP A 48 -0.03 -1.33 -8.16
C ASP A 48 0.71 -0.01 -8.44
N ILE A 49 1.81 0.17 -7.69
CA ILE A 49 2.73 1.30 -7.83
C ILE A 49 3.37 1.26 -9.22
N TYR A 50 3.86 0.09 -9.62
CA TYR A 50 4.50 -0.14 -10.90
C TYR A 50 3.65 -1.02 -11.81
N ASP A 51 3.75 -0.81 -13.12
CA ASP A 51 3.09 -1.64 -14.13
C ASP A 51 3.63 -3.09 -14.14
N LYS A 52 4.87 -3.29 -13.71
CA LYS A 52 5.56 -4.59 -13.75
C LYS A 52 6.32 -4.87 -12.45
N ALA A 53 6.36 -6.13 -12.07
CA ALA A 53 7.10 -6.60 -10.89
C ALA A 53 8.62 -6.29 -10.95
N VAL A 54 9.17 -6.11 -12.16
CA VAL A 54 10.53 -5.60 -12.38
C VAL A 54 10.40 -4.31 -13.19
N PRO A 55 10.23 -3.16 -12.53
CA PRO A 55 10.16 -1.87 -13.22
C PRO A 55 11.48 -1.51 -13.88
N SER A 56 11.43 -0.68 -14.91
CA SER A 56 12.63 -0.10 -15.49
C SER A 56 13.26 0.94 -14.53
N ALA A 57 14.52 1.31 -14.76
CA ALA A 57 15.18 2.33 -13.96
C ALA A 57 14.44 3.67 -14.01
N GLU A 58 13.96 4.05 -15.20
CA GLU A 58 13.21 5.28 -15.42
C GLU A 58 11.88 5.27 -14.62
N ALA A 59 11.18 4.12 -14.55
CA ALA A 59 9.97 4.01 -13.74
C ALA A 59 10.27 4.16 -12.24
N VAL A 60 11.40 3.62 -11.78
CA VAL A 60 11.85 3.81 -10.38
C VAL A 60 12.18 5.28 -10.11
N GLU A 61 12.86 5.97 -11.03
CA GLU A 61 13.18 7.39 -10.91
C GLU A 61 11.92 8.28 -10.87
N VAL A 62 10.89 7.96 -11.66
CA VAL A 62 9.61 8.67 -11.62
C VAL A 62 8.95 8.53 -10.25
N PHE A 63 8.91 7.31 -9.70
CA PHE A 63 8.33 7.08 -8.38
C PHE A 63 9.14 7.73 -7.26
N ASP A 64 10.48 7.65 -7.32
CA ASP A 64 11.36 8.29 -6.35
C ASP A 64 11.13 9.80 -6.30
N ARG A 65 11.10 10.48 -7.46
CA ARG A 65 10.80 11.91 -7.58
C ARG A 65 9.43 12.26 -7.00
N PHE A 66 8.40 11.46 -7.30
CA PHE A 66 7.07 11.65 -6.75
C PHE A 66 7.08 11.54 -5.22
N LEU A 67 7.73 10.53 -4.67
CA LEU A 67 7.80 10.33 -3.21
C LEU A 67 8.55 11.47 -2.52
N VAL A 68 9.66 11.92 -3.09
CA VAL A 68 10.41 13.09 -2.62
C VAL A 68 9.51 14.34 -2.67
N GLY A 69 8.85 14.59 -3.80
CA GLY A 69 7.95 15.72 -3.97
C GLY A 69 6.81 15.73 -2.93
N LEU A 70 6.22 14.57 -2.65
CA LEU A 70 5.21 14.44 -1.59
C LEU A 70 5.78 14.78 -0.20
N THR A 71 6.96 14.25 0.15
CA THR A 71 7.58 14.53 1.46
C THR A 71 7.92 16.01 1.63
N GLU A 72 8.32 16.70 0.56
CA GLU A 72 8.57 18.15 0.57
C GLU A 72 7.28 18.97 0.62
N ALA A 73 6.23 18.51 -0.09
CA ALA A 73 4.94 19.20 -0.14
C ALA A 73 4.18 19.13 1.18
N VAL A 74 4.26 17.99 1.86
CA VAL A 74 3.52 17.71 3.12
C VAL A 74 4.43 17.00 4.15
N PRO A 75 5.43 17.69 4.70
CA PRO A 75 6.47 17.08 5.54
C PRO A 75 5.93 16.44 6.84
N ASP A 76 4.78 16.86 7.31
CA ASP A 76 4.13 16.32 8.51
C ASP A 76 3.18 15.15 8.21
N ALA A 77 2.89 14.89 6.93
CA ALA A 77 1.97 13.82 6.56
C ALA A 77 2.64 12.44 6.68
N VAL A 78 1.84 11.44 7.02
CA VAL A 78 2.28 10.05 6.99
C VAL A 78 1.98 9.47 5.62
N ILE A 79 3.00 8.90 4.95
CA ILE A 79 2.85 8.23 3.67
C ILE A 79 2.80 6.73 3.91
N MET A 80 1.72 6.09 3.48
CA MET A 80 1.51 4.65 3.61
C MET A 80 1.31 4.04 2.25
N MET A 81 1.99 2.94 1.96
CA MET A 81 1.83 2.23 0.70
C MET A 81 1.89 0.72 0.86
N ILE A 82 1.12 0.03 0.04
CA ILE A 82 1.10 -1.42 -0.05
C ILE A 82 1.45 -1.88 -1.46
N SER A 83 1.90 -3.12 -1.63
CA SER A 83 2.00 -3.71 -2.97
C SER A 83 0.65 -4.20 -3.47
N GLY A 84 0.42 -4.00 -4.77
CA GLY A 84 -0.67 -4.62 -5.52
C GLY A 84 -0.25 -5.93 -6.20
N ASN A 85 -1.06 -6.39 -7.16
CA ASN A 85 -0.81 -7.65 -7.86
C ASN A 85 0.25 -7.53 -8.98
N HIS A 86 0.50 -6.34 -9.50
CA HIS A 86 1.56 -6.06 -10.47
C HIS A 86 2.92 -5.87 -9.79
N ASP A 87 2.94 -5.40 -8.56
CA ASP A 87 4.16 -5.11 -7.83
C ASP A 87 4.95 -6.35 -7.41
N SER A 88 6.25 -6.18 -7.24
CA SER A 88 7.08 -7.14 -6.54
C SER A 88 7.04 -6.90 -5.03
N ALA A 89 6.30 -7.71 -4.30
CA ALA A 89 6.18 -7.63 -2.85
C ALA A 89 7.54 -7.50 -2.12
N PRO A 90 8.61 -8.27 -2.45
CA PRO A 90 9.91 -8.08 -1.82
C PRO A 90 10.57 -6.73 -2.16
N ARG A 91 10.37 -6.20 -3.38
CA ARG A 91 10.94 -4.90 -3.79
C ARG A 91 10.25 -3.75 -3.07
N VAL A 92 8.92 -3.74 -3.01
CA VAL A 92 8.16 -2.75 -2.23
C VAL A 92 8.51 -2.83 -0.74
N ASN A 93 8.86 -4.01 -0.24
CA ASN A 93 9.25 -4.19 1.17
C ASN A 93 10.70 -3.76 1.47
N CYS A 94 11.50 -3.39 0.43
CA CYS A 94 12.86 -2.91 0.65
C CYS A 94 12.87 -1.60 1.45
N PHE A 95 13.86 -1.47 2.33
CA PHE A 95 14.09 -0.28 3.15
C PHE A 95 12.95 0.12 4.10
N ARG A 96 11.86 -0.68 4.21
CA ARG A 96 10.70 -0.33 5.05
C ARG A 96 11.09 0.09 6.48
N LYS A 97 12.07 -0.58 7.09
CA LYS A 97 12.52 -0.25 8.46
C LYS A 97 13.24 1.09 8.56
N VAL A 98 13.92 1.52 7.49
CA VAL A 98 14.61 2.81 7.44
C VAL A 98 13.58 3.92 7.20
N LEU A 99 12.68 3.70 6.24
CA LEU A 99 11.67 4.66 5.82
C LEU A 99 10.60 4.91 6.89
N SER A 100 10.25 3.89 7.69
CA SER A 100 9.29 4.06 8.79
C SER A 100 9.77 5.07 9.85
N GLY A 101 11.08 5.23 10.02
CA GLY A 101 11.65 6.30 10.85
C GLY A 101 11.44 7.71 10.30
N GLN A 102 10.97 7.84 9.07
CA GLN A 102 10.67 9.10 8.37
C GLN A 102 9.17 9.22 8.02
N ASN A 103 8.30 8.55 8.76
CA ASN A 103 6.85 8.51 8.52
C ASN A 103 6.43 7.95 7.15
N ILE A 104 7.28 7.12 6.53
CA ILE A 104 6.97 6.43 5.27
C ILE A 104 6.87 4.93 5.53
N TYR A 105 5.69 4.38 5.39
CA TYR A 105 5.38 2.97 5.62
C TYR A 105 5.18 2.25 4.29
N MET A 106 6.10 1.34 3.96
CA MET A 106 6.02 0.50 2.76
C MET A 106 5.78 -0.94 3.17
N VAL A 107 4.61 -1.49 2.86
CA VAL A 107 4.24 -2.86 3.21
C VAL A 107 4.03 -3.67 1.93
N GLY A 108 5.05 -4.44 1.55
CA GLY A 108 5.01 -5.26 0.35
C GLY A 108 4.56 -6.71 0.60
N GLN A 109 4.71 -7.21 1.82
CA GLN A 109 4.46 -8.61 2.13
C GLN A 109 3.36 -8.77 3.19
N PRO A 110 2.37 -9.66 2.95
CA PRO A 110 1.38 -9.99 3.96
C PRO A 110 2.03 -10.79 5.11
N PRO A 111 1.33 -10.94 6.25
CA PRO A 111 1.75 -11.86 7.31
C PRO A 111 1.97 -13.28 6.75
N ARG A 112 3.04 -13.95 7.19
CA ARG A 112 3.42 -15.30 6.73
C ARG A 112 3.51 -16.33 7.85
N THR A 113 3.63 -15.88 9.09
CA THR A 113 3.72 -16.71 10.27
C THR A 113 2.59 -16.39 11.24
N GLU A 114 2.31 -17.30 12.16
CA GLU A 114 1.26 -17.10 13.18
C GLU A 114 1.51 -15.91 14.11
N SER A 115 2.77 -15.53 14.29
CA SER A 115 3.19 -14.39 15.10
C SER A 115 3.12 -13.05 14.39
N GLU A 116 2.91 -13.05 13.06
CA GLU A 116 2.79 -11.84 12.26
C GLU A 116 1.31 -11.46 12.08
N TYR A 117 1.07 -10.16 12.11
CA TYR A 117 -0.24 -9.53 11.93
C TYR A 117 -0.19 -8.50 10.80
N ILE A 118 -1.37 -8.04 10.36
CA ILE A 118 -1.45 -6.94 9.39
C ILE A 118 -0.78 -5.71 10.01
N GLU A 119 0.11 -5.07 9.26
CA GLU A 119 0.80 -3.86 9.71
C GLU A 119 -0.20 -2.77 10.04
N LYS A 120 -0.11 -2.22 11.26
CA LYS A 120 -1.02 -1.19 11.74
C LYS A 120 -0.26 0.12 11.98
N VAL A 121 -0.71 1.18 11.34
CA VAL A 121 -0.25 2.56 11.58
C VAL A 121 -1.38 3.33 12.26
N THR A 122 -1.09 3.89 13.43
CA THR A 122 -2.08 4.67 14.21
C THR A 122 -1.74 6.14 14.13
N LEU A 123 -2.69 6.93 13.65
CA LEU A 123 -2.62 8.39 13.64
C LEU A 123 -3.66 8.98 14.60
N ASN A 124 -3.47 10.21 15.01
CA ASN A 124 -4.37 10.92 15.92
C ASN A 124 -4.83 12.23 15.31
N ASP A 125 -6.09 12.57 15.51
CA ASP A 125 -6.62 13.90 15.25
C ASP A 125 -7.45 14.42 16.45
N ALA A 126 -8.13 15.55 16.28
CA ALA A 126 -8.98 16.13 17.32
C ALA A 126 -10.11 15.21 17.83
N TYR A 127 -10.43 14.15 17.07
CA TYR A 127 -11.47 13.17 17.40
C TYR A 127 -10.93 11.83 17.90
N GLY A 128 -9.60 11.73 18.13
CA GLY A 128 -8.92 10.56 18.66
C GLY A 128 -8.19 9.75 17.58
N GLU A 129 -7.97 8.47 17.87
CA GLU A 129 -7.18 7.56 17.03
C GLU A 129 -7.90 7.13 15.75
N VAL A 130 -7.11 7.02 14.67
CA VAL A 130 -7.46 6.34 13.41
C VAL A 130 -6.41 5.29 13.14
N ASN A 131 -6.81 4.04 13.05
CA ASN A 131 -5.94 2.91 12.79
C ASN A 131 -6.01 2.53 11.30
N PHE A 132 -4.88 2.58 10.61
CA PHE A 132 -4.75 2.09 9.24
C PHE A 132 -4.13 0.70 9.27
N TYR A 133 -4.84 -0.29 8.74
CA TYR A 133 -4.36 -1.66 8.58
C TYR A 133 -3.92 -1.85 7.14
N LEU A 134 -2.62 -2.08 6.93
CA LEU A 134 -1.99 -2.12 5.62
C LEU A 134 -1.87 -3.57 5.15
N LEU A 135 -2.85 -4.06 4.38
CA LEU A 135 -2.88 -5.40 3.83
C LEU A 135 -2.51 -5.40 2.34
N PRO A 136 -1.26 -5.73 1.97
CA PRO A 136 -0.86 -5.81 0.57
C PRO A 136 -1.61 -6.93 -0.16
N PHE A 137 -1.42 -7.02 -1.48
CA PHE A 137 -2.01 -8.07 -2.28
C PHE A 137 -1.66 -9.47 -1.76
N VAL A 138 -2.68 -10.32 -1.62
CA VAL A 138 -2.55 -11.67 -1.08
C VAL A 138 -3.09 -12.70 -2.07
N LYS A 139 -2.28 -13.71 -2.38
CA LYS A 139 -2.77 -14.97 -2.95
C LYS A 139 -2.96 -15.99 -1.83
N PRO A 140 -4.04 -16.80 -1.83
CA PRO A 140 -4.28 -17.80 -0.79
C PRO A 140 -3.07 -18.69 -0.48
N SER A 141 -2.30 -19.05 -1.51
CA SER A 141 -1.08 -19.84 -1.36
C SER A 141 0.03 -19.16 -0.55
N MET A 142 0.06 -17.82 -0.48
CA MET A 142 1.09 -17.06 0.23
C MET A 142 0.92 -17.12 1.75
N VAL A 143 -0.30 -17.31 2.21
CA VAL A 143 -0.70 -17.24 3.62
C VAL A 143 -1.29 -18.55 4.15
N LYS A 144 -1.17 -19.63 3.38
CA LYS A 144 -1.70 -20.96 3.70
C LYS A 144 -1.31 -21.46 5.10
N GLN A 145 -0.11 -21.14 5.57
CA GLN A 145 0.35 -21.53 6.90
C GLN A 145 -0.47 -20.89 8.03
N ILE A 146 -1.04 -19.71 7.77
CA ILE A 146 -1.80 -18.94 8.74
C ILE A 146 -3.31 -19.22 8.60
N THR A 147 -3.79 -19.24 7.36
CA THR A 147 -5.23 -19.34 7.06
C THR A 147 -5.71 -20.79 6.94
N GLY A 148 -4.79 -21.74 6.81
CA GLY A 148 -5.11 -23.15 6.62
C GLY A 148 -5.53 -23.50 5.19
N THR A 149 -6.16 -24.65 5.06
CA THR A 149 -6.65 -25.24 3.78
C THR A 149 -8.12 -25.66 3.91
N ASP A 150 -8.71 -26.02 2.77
CA ASP A 150 -9.96 -26.73 2.73
C ASP A 150 -9.84 -28.18 3.24
N LYS A 151 -10.96 -28.91 3.30
CA LYS A 151 -11.02 -30.31 3.75
C LYS A 151 -10.19 -31.27 2.90
N ASN A 152 -9.84 -30.88 1.68
CA ASN A 152 -9.08 -31.68 0.73
C ASN A 152 -7.60 -31.26 0.67
N GLY A 153 -7.16 -30.30 1.48
CA GLY A 153 -5.80 -29.76 1.50
C GLY A 153 -5.51 -28.72 0.42
N ASN A 154 -6.52 -28.23 -0.30
CA ASN A 154 -6.38 -27.18 -1.29
C ASN A 154 -6.35 -25.80 -0.63
N ASN A 155 -5.88 -24.79 -1.38
CA ASN A 155 -5.99 -23.41 -0.95
C ASN A 155 -7.45 -23.00 -0.78
N LEU A 156 -7.72 -22.19 0.21
CA LEU A 156 -9.02 -21.55 0.39
C LEU A 156 -9.34 -20.61 -0.77
N SER A 157 -10.61 -20.21 -0.89
CA SER A 157 -11.00 -19.11 -1.79
C SER A 157 -10.35 -17.80 -1.36
N TYR A 158 -10.28 -16.82 -2.26
CA TYR A 158 -9.79 -15.48 -1.92
C TYR A 158 -10.57 -14.88 -0.78
N ASN A 159 -11.89 -14.89 -0.88
CA ASN A 159 -12.78 -14.32 0.14
C ASN A 159 -12.57 -14.97 1.52
N GLU A 160 -12.55 -16.30 1.60
CA GLU A 160 -12.33 -17.01 2.86
C GLU A 160 -10.94 -16.75 3.43
N THR A 161 -9.92 -16.66 2.58
CA THR A 161 -8.56 -16.32 2.97
C THR A 161 -8.49 -14.94 3.61
N LEU A 162 -9.11 -13.95 2.98
CA LEU A 162 -9.13 -12.56 3.49
C LEU A 162 -9.89 -12.46 4.81
N HIS A 163 -11.07 -13.10 4.91
CA HIS A 163 -11.80 -13.15 6.17
C HIS A 163 -10.93 -13.72 7.30
N ARG A 164 -10.31 -14.88 7.09
CA ARG A 164 -9.43 -15.47 8.11
C ARG A 164 -8.26 -14.61 8.50
N LEU A 165 -7.67 -13.86 7.55
CA LEU A 165 -6.60 -12.91 7.86
C LEU A 165 -7.10 -11.75 8.72
N ILE A 166 -8.23 -11.16 8.36
CA ILE A 166 -8.80 -10.01 9.06
C ILE A 166 -9.33 -10.42 10.44
N ASP A 167 -9.97 -11.58 10.56
CA ASP A 167 -10.52 -12.09 11.82
C ASP A 167 -9.44 -12.38 12.88
N ARG A 168 -8.18 -12.53 12.48
CA ARG A 168 -7.05 -12.66 13.40
C ARG A 168 -6.69 -11.33 14.09
N GLU A 169 -7.06 -10.20 13.47
CA GLU A 169 -6.73 -8.89 14.01
C GLU A 169 -7.64 -8.54 15.19
N THR A 170 -7.01 -8.07 16.27
CA THR A 170 -7.78 -7.54 17.42
C THR A 170 -8.22 -6.10 17.13
N ILE A 171 -9.26 -5.96 16.30
CA ILE A 171 -9.77 -4.65 15.88
C ILE A 171 -10.67 -4.07 16.96
N ASN A 172 -10.27 -2.92 17.52
CA ASN A 172 -11.10 -2.18 18.46
C ASN A 172 -12.19 -1.41 17.71
N GLN A 173 -13.43 -1.91 17.75
CA GLN A 173 -14.58 -1.31 17.07
C GLN A 173 -15.00 0.07 17.64
N ASN A 174 -14.52 0.45 18.81
CA ASN A 174 -14.74 1.80 19.38
C ASN A 174 -13.78 2.85 18.82
N LYS A 175 -12.82 2.45 17.99
CA LYS A 175 -11.88 3.31 17.26
C LYS A 175 -12.25 3.40 15.80
N ARG A 176 -11.75 4.42 15.13
CA ARG A 176 -11.87 4.53 13.68
C ARG A 176 -10.80 3.64 13.04
N ASN A 177 -11.25 2.73 12.18
CA ASN A 177 -10.37 1.76 11.53
C ASN A 177 -10.54 1.86 10.03
N VAL A 178 -9.43 1.86 9.31
CA VAL A 178 -9.34 1.89 7.85
C VAL A 178 -8.54 0.67 7.41
N LEU A 179 -9.11 -0.19 6.59
CA LEU A 179 -8.38 -1.25 5.92
C LEU A 179 -7.92 -0.72 4.56
N VAL A 180 -6.60 -0.70 4.36
CA VAL A 180 -5.97 -0.42 3.08
C VAL A 180 -5.65 -1.76 2.44
N SER A 181 -6.26 -2.07 1.30
CA SER A 181 -6.05 -3.34 0.62
C SER A 181 -6.15 -3.21 -0.88
N HIS A 182 -5.51 -4.14 -1.61
CA HIS A 182 -5.54 -4.26 -3.06
C HIS A 182 -5.80 -5.74 -3.40
N GLN A 183 -7.08 -6.11 -3.56
CA GLN A 183 -7.49 -7.51 -3.65
C GLN A 183 -8.50 -7.74 -4.78
N PHE A 184 -8.62 -9.00 -5.22
CA PHE A 184 -9.74 -9.45 -6.03
C PHE A 184 -10.93 -9.77 -5.10
N TYR A 185 -12.05 -9.10 -5.30
CA TYR A 185 -13.29 -9.28 -4.56
C TYR A 185 -14.33 -10.01 -5.40
#